data_28d802824ef29491552a804935d46f24
#
_entry.id   28d802824ef29491552a804935d46f24
#
_cell.length_a   1.000
_cell.length_b   1.000
_cell.length_c   1.000
_cell.angle_alpha   90.00
_cell.angle_beta   90.00
_cell.angle_gamma   90.00
#
_symmetry.space_group_name_H-M   'P 1'
#
loop_
_entity.id
_entity.type
_entity.pdbx_description
1 polymer ?
#
loop_
_entity_poly.entity_id
_entity_poly.type
_entity_poly.pdbx_seq_one_letter_code
_entity_poly.pdbx_strand_id
1 'polypeptide(L)'
;MHIHILGICGTFMGGLAALAREAGHRVTGCDAGVYPPMSEQLRALGIELIEGFGADQMALRPDVFVIGNVVSRSRLSDGSPKFALMEAILEAGARYTSGPQWLAEQVLQGRHVLAVAGTHGKTTTSAMLAWILQAAGMQPGFLVGGVPMNFGVSARLGKAAPAEGQALAAEGPVAQSGSGSGSGSGSGSGSGSGSGSGSGSGSGSCFVIEADEYDTAFFDKRSKFVHYRPRTAILNNLEFDHADIFDDLAAIERQFHHLLRTVPGSGRVVVNGLEESLARVLHAGCWSEVRSFGAAVSDFSAQGDPQDFTVLQHGKPVAQVQWSLTGIHNQLNALAAIAAAEHVGVPCAVSAKALGDFQSVKRRMEVRGTVRGITVYDDFAHHPTAIRTTVDGLRRQLGPSTRILAIFEPRSNTMKLGTMKAQLPWSLESADLAFCHSGGLGWDARAALAPMGERVQVADSIEELVRQVRQAAQPGDQLLCMSNGGFGGVHQKLLDALNN
;
A
#
# COMPACT_ATOMS: atom_id res chain seq x y z
N MET A 1 -22.53 -14.42 8.70
CA MET A 1 -21.62 -15.35 9.42
C MET A 1 -21.01 -14.65 10.62
N HIS A 2 -20.65 -15.39 11.65
CA HIS A 2 -19.76 -14.94 12.71
C HIS A 2 -18.32 -15.37 12.37
N ILE A 3 -17.42 -14.43 12.22
CA ILE A 3 -16.00 -14.68 12.00
C ILE A 3 -15.19 -14.24 13.21
N HIS A 4 -14.19 -15.05 13.60
CA HIS A 4 -13.25 -14.70 14.65
C HIS A 4 -11.84 -14.62 14.10
N ILE A 5 -11.19 -13.45 14.25
CA ILE A 5 -9.92 -13.11 13.56
C ILE A 5 -8.78 -13.15 14.59
N LEU A 6 -7.79 -14.01 14.36
CA LEU A 6 -6.57 -14.09 15.14
C LEU A 6 -5.49 -13.17 14.54
N GLY A 7 -4.93 -12.28 15.35
CA GLY A 7 -3.99 -11.24 14.91
C GLY A 7 -4.70 -10.03 14.30
N ILE A 8 -5.88 -9.67 14.82
CA ILE A 8 -6.80 -8.68 14.26
C ILE A 8 -6.24 -7.25 14.25
N CYS A 9 -5.30 -6.92 15.16
CA CYS A 9 -4.73 -5.57 15.25
C CYS A 9 -3.63 -5.28 14.21
N GLY A 10 -3.22 -6.27 13.41
CA GLY A 10 -2.35 -6.07 12.26
C GLY A 10 -3.06 -5.26 11.16
N THR A 11 -2.33 -4.40 10.43
CA THR A 11 -2.91 -3.47 9.43
C THR A 11 -3.79 -4.18 8.39
N PHE A 12 -3.31 -5.28 7.81
CA PHE A 12 -4.08 -6.07 6.85
C PHE A 12 -5.31 -6.71 7.49
N MET A 13 -5.14 -7.34 8.66
CA MET A 13 -6.22 -8.07 9.35
C MET A 13 -7.28 -7.12 9.91
N GLY A 14 -6.88 -5.94 10.38
CA GLY A 14 -7.80 -4.88 10.81
C GLY A 14 -8.63 -4.32 9.65
N GLY A 15 -8.00 -4.09 8.48
CA GLY A 15 -8.73 -3.71 7.28
C GLY A 15 -9.68 -4.80 6.79
N LEU A 16 -9.27 -6.07 6.84
CA LEU A 16 -10.13 -7.22 6.55
C LEU A 16 -11.33 -7.28 7.51
N ALA A 17 -11.11 -7.05 8.80
CA ALA A 17 -12.19 -6.97 9.80
C ALA A 17 -13.20 -5.87 9.48
N ALA A 18 -12.72 -4.69 9.05
CA ALA A 18 -13.59 -3.59 8.61
C ALA A 18 -14.42 -3.97 7.40
N LEU A 19 -13.82 -4.58 6.37
CA LEU A 19 -14.53 -5.09 5.18
C LEU A 19 -15.59 -6.13 5.55
N ALA A 20 -15.26 -7.05 6.46
CA ALA A 20 -16.20 -8.07 6.92
C ALA A 20 -17.40 -7.46 7.67
N ARG A 21 -17.16 -6.42 8.49
CA ARG A 21 -18.25 -5.68 9.15
C ARG A 21 -19.12 -4.94 8.15
N GLU A 22 -18.52 -4.25 7.18
CA GLU A 22 -19.24 -3.54 6.10
C GLU A 22 -20.07 -4.52 5.24
N ALA A 23 -19.57 -5.77 5.05
CA ALA A 23 -20.30 -6.86 4.38
C ALA A 23 -21.41 -7.48 5.24
N GLY A 24 -21.68 -6.98 6.44
CA GLY A 24 -22.77 -7.44 7.32
C GLY A 24 -22.42 -8.67 8.16
N HIS A 25 -21.14 -9.06 8.28
CA HIS A 25 -20.73 -10.16 9.15
C HIS A 25 -20.62 -9.71 10.63
N ARG A 26 -20.90 -10.62 11.56
CA ARG A 26 -20.47 -10.46 12.95
C ARG A 26 -18.98 -10.73 13.01
N VAL A 27 -18.21 -9.80 13.56
CA VAL A 27 -16.75 -9.92 13.68
C VAL A 27 -16.36 -9.81 15.13
N THR A 28 -15.53 -10.75 15.58
CA THR A 28 -14.80 -10.71 16.84
C THR A 28 -13.33 -11.01 16.52
N GLY A 29 -12.40 -10.71 17.41
CA GLY A 29 -11.00 -11.08 17.17
C GLY A 29 -10.11 -10.89 18.37
N CYS A 30 -8.90 -11.47 18.26
CA CYS A 30 -7.90 -11.40 19.30
C CYS A 30 -6.52 -11.00 18.77
N ASP A 31 -5.71 -10.44 19.66
CA ASP A 31 -4.31 -10.12 19.39
C ASP A 31 -3.48 -10.14 20.68
N ALA A 32 -2.16 -10.28 20.57
CA ALA A 32 -1.24 -10.20 21.71
C ALA A 32 -1.19 -8.79 22.32
N GLY A 33 -1.43 -7.74 21.50
CA GLY A 33 -1.44 -6.35 21.91
C GLY A 33 -2.65 -5.61 21.35
N VAL A 34 -3.61 -5.30 22.21
CA VAL A 34 -4.84 -4.58 21.87
C VAL A 34 -4.71 -3.12 22.30
N TYR A 35 -4.00 -2.30 21.51
CA TYR A 35 -3.71 -0.89 21.82
C TYR A 35 -3.99 0.04 20.64
N PRO A 36 -4.18 1.36 20.90
CA PRO A 36 -4.39 2.37 19.86
C PRO A 36 -3.22 2.45 18.87
N PRO A 37 -3.48 2.90 17.61
CA PRO A 37 -4.77 3.39 17.10
C PRO A 37 -5.72 2.30 16.57
N MET A 38 -5.22 1.09 16.25
CA MET A 38 -6.03 0.04 15.60
C MET A 38 -7.18 -0.44 16.49
N SER A 39 -6.93 -0.63 17.80
CA SER A 39 -7.98 -1.09 18.71
C SER A 39 -9.16 -0.12 18.81
N GLU A 40 -8.90 1.20 18.75
CA GLU A 40 -9.95 2.21 18.76
C GLU A 40 -10.79 2.19 17.48
N GLN A 41 -10.11 2.08 16.32
CA GLN A 41 -10.77 1.99 15.03
C GLN A 41 -11.68 0.76 14.95
N LEU A 42 -11.20 -0.40 15.40
CA LEU A 42 -11.98 -1.65 15.38
C LEU A 42 -13.16 -1.59 16.36
N ARG A 43 -12.98 -1.03 17.56
CA ARG A 43 -14.07 -0.83 18.53
C ARG A 43 -15.14 0.12 18.03
N ALA A 44 -14.74 1.19 17.31
CA ALA A 44 -15.68 2.13 16.68
C ALA A 44 -16.57 1.45 15.62
N LEU A 45 -16.10 0.33 15.02
CA LEU A 45 -16.89 -0.51 14.12
C LEU A 45 -17.76 -1.56 14.86
N GLY A 46 -17.81 -1.53 16.19
CA GLY A 46 -18.54 -2.48 17.01
C GLY A 46 -17.92 -3.88 17.02
N ILE A 47 -16.60 -3.99 16.83
CA ILE A 47 -15.86 -5.25 16.88
C ILE A 47 -15.39 -5.50 18.32
N GLU A 48 -15.73 -6.67 18.85
CA GLU A 48 -15.25 -7.14 20.14
C GLU A 48 -13.80 -7.63 20.02
N LEU A 49 -12.91 -7.05 20.84
CA LEU A 49 -11.48 -7.36 20.84
C LEU A 49 -11.10 -8.05 22.14
N ILE A 50 -10.39 -9.16 22.02
CA ILE A 50 -9.90 -9.97 23.14
C ILE A 50 -8.36 -9.90 23.15
N GLU A 51 -7.76 -9.66 24.30
CA GLU A 51 -6.31 -9.69 24.44
C GLU A 51 -5.83 -11.12 24.70
N GLY A 52 -4.77 -11.51 23.97
CA GLY A 52 -4.21 -12.87 24.04
C GLY A 52 -4.92 -13.89 23.14
N PHE A 53 -4.35 -15.10 23.11
CA PHE A 53 -4.79 -16.21 22.26
C PHE A 53 -5.22 -17.41 23.11
N GLY A 54 -6.08 -17.18 24.12
CA GLY A 54 -6.59 -18.20 25.03
C GLY A 54 -7.54 -19.19 24.36
N ALA A 55 -7.45 -20.48 24.70
CA ALA A 55 -8.31 -21.53 24.16
C ALA A 55 -9.80 -21.39 24.58
N ASP A 56 -10.10 -20.64 25.63
CA ASP A 56 -11.45 -20.29 26.10
C ASP A 56 -12.28 -19.58 25.01
N GLN A 57 -11.63 -18.91 24.05
CA GLN A 57 -12.28 -18.26 22.91
C GLN A 57 -12.99 -19.25 21.96
N MET A 58 -12.73 -20.55 22.05
CA MET A 58 -13.54 -21.59 21.39
C MET A 58 -15.02 -21.54 21.78
N ALA A 59 -15.34 -21.03 22.98
CA ALA A 59 -16.71 -20.83 23.43
C ALA A 59 -17.53 -19.81 22.62
N LEU A 60 -16.87 -18.94 21.82
CA LEU A 60 -17.51 -17.97 20.91
C LEU A 60 -18.23 -18.67 19.75
N ARG A 61 -17.84 -19.91 19.42
CA ARG A 61 -18.40 -20.74 18.34
C ARG A 61 -18.58 -19.97 17.01
N PRO A 62 -17.53 -19.36 16.46
CA PRO A 62 -17.66 -18.67 15.18
C PRO A 62 -17.89 -19.68 14.04
N ASP A 63 -18.50 -19.23 12.95
CA ASP A 63 -18.65 -20.04 11.74
C ASP A 63 -17.30 -20.38 11.08
N VAL A 64 -16.30 -19.48 11.28
CA VAL A 64 -14.94 -19.67 10.79
C VAL A 64 -13.94 -18.84 11.59
N PHE A 65 -12.77 -19.42 11.84
CA PHE A 65 -11.60 -18.72 12.36
C PHE A 65 -10.74 -18.21 11.21
N VAL A 66 -10.39 -16.92 11.21
CA VAL A 66 -9.53 -16.31 10.19
C VAL A 66 -8.15 -16.03 10.80
N ILE A 67 -7.13 -16.69 10.28
CA ILE A 67 -5.80 -16.75 10.88
C ILE A 67 -4.88 -15.73 10.23
N GLY A 68 -4.36 -14.80 11.04
CA GLY A 68 -3.35 -13.83 10.61
C GLY A 68 -1.94 -14.43 10.60
N ASN A 69 -1.04 -13.81 9.85
CA ASN A 69 0.34 -14.28 9.67
C ASN A 69 1.19 -14.28 10.96
N VAL A 70 0.80 -13.50 11.96
CA VAL A 70 1.47 -13.48 13.27
C VAL A 70 1.31 -14.79 14.03
N VAL A 71 0.27 -15.57 13.74
CA VAL A 71 -0.04 -16.83 14.42
C VAL A 71 0.88 -17.94 13.91
N SER A 72 1.36 -18.75 14.85
CA SER A 72 2.23 -19.90 14.55
C SER A 72 1.99 -21.04 15.53
N ARG A 73 2.73 -22.12 15.39
CA ARG A 73 2.76 -23.22 16.36
C ARG A 73 3.99 -23.17 17.28
N SER A 74 4.56 -21.97 17.47
CA SER A 74 5.70 -21.77 18.38
C SER A 74 5.30 -22.04 19.84
N ARG A 75 6.29 -22.45 20.64
CA ARG A 75 6.12 -22.74 22.05
C ARG A 75 6.88 -21.72 22.88
N LEU A 76 6.38 -21.47 24.08
CA LEU A 76 7.04 -20.68 25.11
C LEU A 76 8.18 -21.49 25.76
N SER A 77 8.99 -20.86 26.60
CA SER A 77 10.12 -21.48 27.28
C SER A 77 9.73 -22.63 28.21
N ASP A 78 8.50 -22.63 28.71
CA ASP A 78 7.93 -23.70 29.53
C ASP A 78 7.32 -24.86 28.71
N GLY A 79 7.43 -24.83 27.39
CA GLY A 79 6.89 -25.83 26.48
C GLY A 79 5.41 -25.65 26.14
N SER A 80 4.70 -24.72 26.76
CA SER A 80 3.30 -24.43 26.44
C SER A 80 3.16 -23.74 25.05
N PRO A 81 2.03 -23.93 24.35
CA PRO A 81 1.81 -23.26 23.06
C PRO A 81 1.66 -21.75 23.26
N LYS A 82 2.41 -20.96 22.46
CA LYS A 82 2.26 -19.49 22.43
C LYS A 82 0.87 -19.05 21.97
N PHE A 83 0.22 -19.85 21.12
CA PHE A 83 -1.09 -19.60 20.54
C PHE A 83 -2.05 -20.76 20.91
N ALA A 84 -2.45 -20.83 22.18
CA ALA A 84 -3.28 -21.92 22.71
C ALA A 84 -4.62 -22.07 21.97
N LEU A 85 -5.21 -20.95 21.51
CA LEU A 85 -6.41 -20.97 20.69
C LEU A 85 -6.19 -21.72 19.35
N MET A 86 -5.03 -21.54 18.71
CA MET A 86 -4.75 -22.22 17.44
C MET A 86 -4.64 -23.74 17.64
N GLU A 87 -4.01 -24.20 18.73
CA GLU A 87 -3.96 -25.63 19.04
C GLU A 87 -5.36 -26.18 19.31
N ALA A 88 -6.21 -25.44 20.04
CA ALA A 88 -7.60 -25.83 20.29
C ALA A 88 -8.44 -25.90 19.00
N ILE A 89 -8.24 -24.99 18.06
CA ILE A 89 -8.89 -24.99 16.73
C ILE A 89 -8.53 -26.28 15.97
N LEU A 90 -7.24 -26.63 15.95
CA LEU A 90 -6.75 -27.85 15.26
C LEU A 90 -7.28 -29.11 15.93
N GLU A 91 -7.23 -29.21 17.25
CA GLU A 91 -7.71 -30.38 18.02
C GLU A 91 -9.22 -30.61 17.82
N ALA A 92 -9.99 -29.53 17.80
CA ALA A 92 -11.45 -29.61 17.60
C ALA A 92 -11.85 -29.83 16.15
N GLY A 93 -10.92 -29.80 15.17
CA GLY A 93 -11.24 -29.82 13.75
C GLY A 93 -12.14 -28.65 13.32
N ALA A 94 -12.07 -27.51 14.00
CA ALA A 94 -12.88 -26.35 13.73
C ALA A 94 -12.49 -25.73 12.37
N ARG A 95 -13.46 -25.12 11.68
CA ARG A 95 -13.22 -24.49 10.37
C ARG A 95 -12.31 -23.27 10.51
N TYR A 96 -11.22 -23.23 9.78
CA TYR A 96 -10.32 -22.08 9.71
C TYR A 96 -9.83 -21.80 8.30
N THR A 97 -9.39 -20.57 8.05
CA THR A 97 -8.84 -20.12 6.79
C THR A 97 -7.81 -19.00 7.05
N SER A 98 -7.02 -18.63 6.05
CA SER A 98 -6.15 -17.46 6.12
C SER A 98 -6.90 -16.17 5.77
N GLY A 99 -6.40 -15.01 6.22
CA GLY A 99 -6.95 -13.71 5.85
C GLY A 99 -7.03 -13.50 4.34
N PRO A 100 -5.92 -13.68 3.57
CA PRO A 100 -5.93 -13.53 2.12
C PRO A 100 -6.90 -14.46 1.39
N GLN A 101 -7.02 -15.71 1.82
CA GLN A 101 -7.97 -16.66 1.22
C GLN A 101 -9.42 -16.23 1.51
N TRP A 102 -9.74 -15.88 2.76
CA TRP A 102 -11.07 -15.38 3.11
C TRP A 102 -11.46 -14.16 2.29
N LEU A 103 -10.54 -13.19 2.16
CA LEU A 103 -10.73 -11.98 1.36
C LEU A 103 -11.03 -12.33 -0.11
N ALA A 104 -10.24 -13.24 -0.69
CA ALA A 104 -10.42 -13.67 -2.08
C ALA A 104 -11.79 -14.30 -2.32
N GLU A 105 -12.27 -15.15 -1.41
CA GLU A 105 -13.53 -15.88 -1.54
C GLU A 105 -14.76 -15.01 -1.22
N GLN A 106 -14.67 -14.11 -0.24
CA GLN A 106 -15.84 -13.41 0.27
C GLN A 106 -15.98 -11.97 -0.26
N VAL A 107 -14.86 -11.37 -0.71
CA VAL A 107 -14.86 -9.95 -1.10
C VAL A 107 -14.43 -9.76 -2.56
N LEU A 108 -13.40 -10.47 -3.03
CA LEU A 108 -12.81 -10.21 -4.35
C LEU A 108 -13.51 -10.99 -5.47
N GLN A 109 -14.24 -12.04 -5.16
CA GLN A 109 -14.96 -12.86 -6.15
C GLN A 109 -15.88 -11.99 -7.01
N GLY A 110 -15.80 -12.14 -8.34
CA GLY A 110 -16.62 -11.40 -9.30
C GLY A 110 -16.24 -9.92 -9.53
N ARG A 111 -15.19 -9.42 -8.87
CA ARG A 111 -14.70 -8.04 -9.04
C ARG A 111 -13.52 -7.97 -10.01
N HIS A 112 -13.33 -6.78 -10.60
CA HIS A 112 -12.07 -6.46 -11.28
C HIS A 112 -11.04 -6.05 -10.22
N VAL A 113 -10.20 -7.00 -9.82
CA VAL A 113 -9.15 -6.76 -8.84
C VAL A 113 -7.95 -6.10 -9.51
N LEU A 114 -7.51 -4.94 -8.96
CA LEU A 114 -6.29 -4.22 -9.34
C LEU A 114 -5.29 -4.37 -8.18
N ALA A 115 -4.29 -5.20 -8.35
CA ALA A 115 -3.29 -5.50 -7.33
C ALA A 115 -2.01 -4.68 -7.56
N VAL A 116 -1.45 -4.13 -6.49
CA VAL A 116 -0.21 -3.36 -6.54
C VAL A 116 0.87 -4.09 -5.76
N ALA A 117 1.82 -4.69 -6.47
CA ALA A 117 2.97 -5.41 -5.93
C ALA A 117 4.27 -4.61 -6.12
N GLY A 118 5.27 -4.93 -5.32
CA GLY A 118 6.59 -4.29 -5.36
C GLY A 118 7.20 -4.21 -3.96
N THR A 119 8.50 -4.05 -3.86
CA THR A 119 9.17 -3.86 -2.57
C THR A 119 8.76 -2.53 -1.95
N HIS A 120 8.72 -1.45 -2.75
CA HIS A 120 8.42 -0.09 -2.33
C HIS A 120 7.25 0.53 -3.10
N GLY A 121 6.60 1.55 -2.52
CA GLY A 121 5.56 2.33 -3.17
C GLY A 121 4.18 1.67 -3.23
N LYS A 122 4.01 0.41 -2.82
CA LYS A 122 2.72 -0.31 -2.84
C LYS A 122 1.55 0.52 -2.30
N THR A 123 1.68 0.98 -1.07
CA THR A 123 0.64 1.74 -0.34
C THR A 123 0.25 3.03 -1.07
N THR A 124 1.26 3.81 -1.48
CA THR A 124 1.05 5.09 -2.17
C THR A 124 0.39 4.88 -3.53
N THR A 125 0.89 3.92 -4.33
CA THR A 125 0.31 3.60 -5.64
C THR A 125 -1.12 3.07 -5.53
N SER A 126 -1.40 2.20 -4.55
CA SER A 126 -2.76 1.70 -4.29
C SER A 126 -3.71 2.84 -3.89
N ALA A 127 -3.23 3.76 -3.04
CA ALA A 127 -4.02 4.92 -2.64
C ALA A 127 -4.30 5.87 -3.82
N MET A 128 -3.30 6.16 -4.65
CA MET A 128 -3.44 6.95 -5.89
C MET A 128 -4.46 6.30 -6.83
N LEU A 129 -4.33 5.00 -7.07
CA LEU A 129 -5.22 4.26 -7.96
C LEU A 129 -6.66 4.27 -7.44
N ALA A 130 -6.86 3.98 -6.14
CA ALA A 130 -8.18 4.05 -5.53
C ALA A 130 -8.81 5.46 -5.64
N TRP A 131 -8.00 6.52 -5.46
CA TRP A 131 -8.44 7.89 -5.59
C TRP A 131 -8.81 8.25 -7.04
N ILE A 132 -8.00 7.86 -8.02
CA ILE A 132 -8.31 8.02 -9.46
C ILE A 132 -9.65 7.38 -9.80
N LEU A 133 -9.86 6.13 -9.39
CA LEU A 133 -11.13 5.42 -9.65
C LEU A 133 -12.32 6.07 -8.94
N GLN A 134 -12.10 6.62 -7.73
CA GLN A 134 -13.12 7.36 -6.99
C GLN A 134 -13.50 8.65 -7.73
N ALA A 135 -12.51 9.43 -8.18
CA ALA A 135 -12.72 10.66 -8.94
C ALA A 135 -13.39 10.41 -10.30
N ALA A 136 -13.16 9.23 -10.89
CA ALA A 136 -13.85 8.77 -12.10
C ALA A 136 -15.28 8.26 -11.84
N GLY A 137 -15.80 8.33 -10.59
CA GLY A 137 -17.16 7.91 -10.22
C GLY A 137 -17.36 6.40 -10.07
N MET A 138 -16.29 5.60 -10.11
CA MET A 138 -16.38 4.13 -10.08
C MET A 138 -16.63 3.55 -8.68
N GLN A 139 -16.47 4.35 -7.62
CA GLN A 139 -16.67 3.93 -6.22
C GLN A 139 -15.94 2.62 -5.87
N PRO A 140 -14.62 2.52 -6.04
CA PRO A 140 -13.89 1.28 -5.85
C PRO A 140 -13.94 0.78 -4.41
N GLY A 141 -13.90 -0.55 -4.23
CA GLY A 141 -13.45 -1.13 -2.99
C GLY A 141 -11.92 -1.04 -2.89
N PHE A 142 -11.38 -1.06 -1.68
CA PHE A 142 -9.94 -1.12 -1.50
C PHE A 142 -9.53 -1.69 -0.14
N LEU A 143 -8.32 -2.24 -0.10
CA LEU A 143 -7.59 -2.60 1.12
C LEU A 143 -6.12 -2.19 0.94
N VAL A 144 -5.69 -1.18 1.69
CA VAL A 144 -4.39 -0.52 1.59
C VAL A 144 -3.68 -0.56 2.94
N GLY A 145 -2.36 -0.74 2.93
CA GLY A 145 -1.52 -0.87 4.14
C GLY A 145 -1.35 0.40 4.97
N GLY A 146 -1.98 1.51 4.58
CA GLY A 146 -1.99 2.79 5.29
C GLY A 146 -3.36 3.45 5.20
N VAL A 147 -3.50 4.65 5.73
CA VAL A 147 -4.74 5.43 5.66
C VAL A 147 -4.58 6.55 4.63
N PRO A 148 -5.13 6.41 3.40
CA PRO A 148 -5.13 7.50 2.43
C PRO A 148 -5.95 8.67 2.98
N MET A 149 -5.39 9.88 2.96
CA MET A 149 -6.02 11.04 3.59
C MET A 149 -7.32 11.46 2.89
N ASN A 150 -7.42 11.25 1.59
CA ASN A 150 -8.64 11.49 0.82
C ASN A 150 -9.84 10.62 1.25
N PHE A 151 -9.59 9.47 1.90
CA PHE A 151 -10.63 8.54 2.33
C PHE A 151 -10.80 8.48 3.85
N GLY A 152 -9.74 8.74 4.62
CA GLY A 152 -9.75 8.64 6.08
C GLY A 152 -9.79 7.20 6.65
N VAL A 153 -9.86 6.18 5.79
CA VAL A 153 -9.91 4.76 6.14
C VAL A 153 -8.95 3.96 5.28
N SER A 154 -8.45 2.82 5.79
CA SER A 154 -7.53 1.92 5.07
C SER A 154 -8.24 0.84 4.24
N ALA A 155 -9.55 0.66 4.45
CA ALA A 155 -10.35 -0.36 3.77
C ALA A 155 -11.79 0.10 3.55
N ARG A 156 -12.39 -0.31 2.45
CA ARG A 156 -13.78 -0.05 2.07
C ARG A 156 -14.25 -1.08 1.05
N LEU A 157 -15.49 -1.59 1.15
CA LEU A 157 -16.05 -2.53 0.17
C LEU A 157 -16.29 -1.89 -1.20
N GLY A 158 -16.64 -0.59 -1.21
CA GLY A 158 -17.04 0.09 -2.44
C GLY A 158 -18.37 -0.43 -3.01
N LYS A 159 -18.68 -0.06 -4.27
CA LYS A 159 -19.90 -0.50 -4.94
C LYS A 159 -19.87 -2.01 -5.17
N ALA A 160 -20.98 -2.69 -4.86
CA ALA A 160 -21.12 -4.12 -5.13
C ALA A 160 -21.08 -4.40 -6.64
N ALA A 161 -20.57 -5.59 -7.04
CA ALA A 161 -20.79 -6.07 -8.40
C ALA A 161 -22.30 -6.22 -8.65
N PRO A 162 -22.83 -5.87 -9.84
CA PRO A 162 -24.20 -6.20 -10.19
C PRO A 162 -24.39 -7.69 -10.01
N ALA A 163 -25.49 -8.13 -9.36
CA ALA A 163 -25.82 -9.54 -9.30
C ALA A 163 -25.91 -10.09 -10.73
N GLU A 164 -25.32 -11.27 -10.98
CA GLU A 164 -25.45 -11.95 -12.29
C GLU A 164 -26.96 -12.08 -12.61
N GLY A 165 -27.43 -11.36 -13.63
CA GLY A 165 -28.83 -11.41 -14.11
C GLY A 165 -29.56 -10.06 -14.18
N GLN A 166 -29.04 -8.97 -13.61
CA GLN A 166 -29.61 -7.64 -13.85
C GLN A 166 -28.85 -6.93 -14.98
N ALA A 167 -29.25 -7.20 -16.21
CA ALA A 167 -28.95 -6.31 -17.34
C ALA A 167 -29.51 -4.91 -16.99
N LEU A 168 -28.65 -3.89 -17.04
CA LEU A 168 -29.04 -2.50 -16.88
C LEU A 168 -30.20 -2.18 -17.81
N ALA A 169 -31.40 -2.06 -17.27
CA ALA A 169 -32.47 -1.33 -17.94
C ALA A 169 -31.94 0.11 -18.11
N ALA A 170 -31.66 0.48 -19.34
CA ALA A 170 -31.31 1.84 -19.70
C ALA A 170 -32.46 2.73 -19.24
N GLU A 171 -32.26 3.57 -18.24
CA GLU A 171 -33.14 4.69 -17.97
C GLU A 171 -33.04 5.63 -19.17
N GLY A 172 -34.03 5.52 -20.07
CA GLY A 172 -34.25 6.46 -21.13
C GLY A 172 -34.52 7.83 -20.54
N PRO A 173 -34.17 8.92 -21.22
CA PRO A 173 -34.43 10.27 -20.75
C PRO A 173 -35.94 10.50 -20.59
N VAL A 174 -36.33 11.01 -19.44
CA VAL A 174 -37.70 11.47 -19.14
C VAL A 174 -38.09 12.49 -20.19
N ALA A 175 -39.00 12.12 -21.09
CA ALA A 175 -39.59 13.01 -22.08
C ALA A 175 -40.54 13.96 -21.34
N GLN A 176 -40.22 15.24 -21.35
CA GLN A 176 -41.19 16.30 -21.02
C GLN A 176 -42.27 16.30 -22.10
N SER A 177 -43.49 16.10 -21.70
CA SER A 177 -44.70 16.22 -22.53
C SER A 177 -44.89 17.67 -22.98
N GLY A 178 -44.56 17.95 -24.24
CA GLY A 178 -44.96 19.16 -24.95
C GLY A 178 -45.84 18.75 -26.13
N SER A 179 -47.11 19.08 -26.06
CA SER A 179 -48.11 18.94 -27.13
C SER A 179 -47.76 19.82 -28.34
N GLY A 180 -47.61 19.23 -29.53
CA GLY A 180 -47.46 19.92 -30.80
C GLY A 180 -47.72 18.97 -31.97
N SER A 181 -48.93 19.11 -32.56
CA SER A 181 -49.36 18.46 -33.80
C SER A 181 -48.61 18.95 -35.01
N GLY A 182 -48.11 18.06 -35.87
CA GLY A 182 -47.48 18.37 -37.16
C GLY A 182 -47.23 17.10 -37.98
N SER A 183 -48.09 16.83 -38.94
CA SER A 183 -48.00 15.81 -39.98
C SER A 183 -46.90 16.14 -41.02
N GLY A 184 -46.03 15.19 -41.32
CA GLY A 184 -45.07 15.30 -42.41
C GLY A 184 -44.46 13.92 -42.74
N SER A 185 -44.95 13.31 -43.82
CA SER A 185 -44.41 12.12 -44.48
C SER A 185 -43.11 12.39 -45.20
N GLY A 186 -42.07 11.63 -44.99
CA GLY A 186 -40.81 11.65 -45.72
C GLY A 186 -40.05 10.35 -45.61
N SER A 187 -40.16 9.49 -46.64
CA SER A 187 -39.37 8.29 -46.87
C SER A 187 -37.94 8.63 -47.25
N GLY A 188 -36.92 8.13 -46.58
CA GLY A 188 -35.52 8.19 -46.93
C GLY A 188 -34.77 6.99 -46.42
N SER A 189 -34.52 5.98 -47.29
CA SER A 189 -33.64 4.86 -47.08
C SER A 189 -32.19 5.29 -47.16
N GLY A 190 -31.44 5.08 -46.10
CA GLY A 190 -29.99 5.27 -46.04
C GLY A 190 -29.33 4.17 -45.23
N SER A 191 -28.83 3.13 -45.94
CA SER A 191 -28.01 2.07 -45.40
C SER A 191 -26.60 2.58 -45.10
N GLY A 192 -26.24 2.71 -43.84
CA GLY A 192 -24.91 3.02 -43.37
C GLY A 192 -24.44 1.95 -42.40
N SER A 193 -23.75 0.91 -42.87
CA SER A 193 -23.06 -0.09 -42.08
C SER A 193 -21.81 0.49 -41.46
N GLY A 194 -21.90 0.97 -40.25
CA GLY A 194 -20.77 1.32 -39.40
C GLY A 194 -20.56 0.26 -38.30
N SER A 195 -19.73 -0.76 -38.56
CA SER A 195 -19.31 -1.74 -37.58
C SER A 195 -18.30 -1.10 -36.62
N GLY A 196 -18.75 -0.43 -35.61
CA GLY A 196 -18.00 -0.04 -34.44
C GLY A 196 -18.03 -1.16 -33.42
N SER A 197 -17.06 -2.10 -33.47
CA SER A 197 -16.86 -3.08 -32.39
C SER A 197 -16.31 -2.39 -31.16
N GLY A 198 -17.14 -1.71 -30.39
CA GLY A 198 -16.86 -1.32 -29.03
C GLY A 198 -16.99 -2.56 -28.16
N SER A 199 -15.86 -3.23 -27.84
CA SER A 199 -15.79 -4.22 -26.80
C SER A 199 -16.07 -3.53 -25.46
N GLY A 200 -17.33 -3.46 -25.06
CA GLY A 200 -17.73 -3.08 -23.71
C GLY A 200 -17.20 -4.12 -22.73
N SER A 201 -16.01 -3.91 -22.17
CA SER A 201 -15.54 -4.65 -21.02
C SER A 201 -16.54 -4.41 -19.88
N GLY A 202 -17.17 -5.48 -19.41
CA GLY A 202 -18.19 -5.44 -18.38
C GLY A 202 -17.73 -4.62 -17.17
N SER A 203 -18.55 -3.67 -16.76
CA SER A 203 -18.38 -2.82 -15.59
C SER A 203 -18.57 -3.62 -14.28
N GLY A 204 -17.74 -4.60 -14.04
CA GLY A 204 -17.59 -5.21 -12.72
C GLY A 204 -17.07 -4.17 -11.73
N SER A 205 -17.52 -4.22 -10.48
CA SER A 205 -17.01 -3.31 -9.46
C SER A 205 -15.50 -3.50 -9.30
N CYS A 206 -14.73 -2.40 -9.28
CA CYS A 206 -13.30 -2.41 -9.09
C CYS A 206 -12.93 -2.60 -7.61
N PHE A 207 -11.83 -3.34 -7.35
CA PHE A 207 -11.25 -3.46 -6.04
C PHE A 207 -9.72 -3.31 -6.12
N VAL A 208 -9.19 -2.29 -5.41
CA VAL A 208 -7.75 -2.02 -5.35
C VAL A 208 -7.16 -2.68 -4.11
N ILE A 209 -6.08 -3.45 -4.28
CA ILE A 209 -5.44 -4.14 -3.17
C ILE A 209 -3.92 -3.98 -3.18
N GLU A 210 -3.36 -3.65 -2.03
CA GLU A 210 -1.93 -3.76 -1.79
C GLU A 210 -1.54 -5.24 -1.71
N ALA A 211 -0.60 -5.65 -2.56
CA ALA A 211 -0.27 -7.05 -2.81
C ALA A 211 1.13 -7.39 -2.30
N ASP A 212 1.18 -7.99 -1.10
CA ASP A 212 2.43 -8.36 -0.45
C ASP A 212 2.96 -9.70 -0.95
N GLU A 213 4.30 -9.76 -1.09
CA GLU A 213 5.09 -10.90 -1.54
C GLU A 213 5.34 -11.96 -0.46
N TYR A 214 5.21 -11.61 0.83
CA TYR A 214 5.50 -12.55 1.92
C TYR A 214 4.35 -13.54 2.19
N ASP A 215 4.65 -14.59 2.97
CA ASP A 215 3.77 -15.73 3.19
C ASP A 215 2.41 -15.37 3.82
N THR A 216 1.43 -16.21 3.53
CA THR A 216 0.02 -15.98 3.88
C THR A 216 -0.27 -16.28 5.34
N ALA A 217 0.15 -17.47 5.82
CA ALA A 217 -0.05 -17.96 7.19
C ALA A 217 0.96 -19.08 7.48
N PHE A 218 1.03 -19.53 8.75
CA PHE A 218 1.96 -20.61 9.12
C PHE A 218 1.67 -21.93 8.38
N PHE A 219 0.44 -22.17 7.96
CA PHE A 219 0.01 -23.36 7.23
C PHE A 219 -0.09 -23.16 5.71
N ASP A 220 0.04 -21.92 5.23
CA ASP A 220 0.06 -21.55 3.81
C ASP A 220 1.24 -20.65 3.50
N LYS A 221 2.30 -21.23 2.91
CA LYS A 221 3.55 -20.54 2.61
C LYS A 221 3.58 -19.87 1.23
N ARG A 222 2.46 -19.87 0.50
CA ARG A 222 2.32 -19.05 -0.70
C ARG A 222 2.26 -17.57 -0.33
N SER A 223 2.78 -16.72 -1.21
CA SER A 223 2.65 -15.27 -1.04
C SER A 223 1.18 -14.83 -1.04
N LYS A 224 0.84 -13.83 -0.24
CA LYS A 224 -0.53 -13.32 -0.10
C LYS A 224 -1.18 -12.99 -1.43
N PHE A 225 -0.45 -12.35 -2.33
CA PHE A 225 -0.97 -11.87 -3.61
C PHE A 225 -1.45 -12.98 -4.55
N VAL A 226 -0.99 -14.23 -4.40
CA VAL A 226 -1.46 -15.36 -5.22
C VAL A 226 -2.95 -15.65 -5.01
N HIS A 227 -3.47 -15.31 -3.83
CA HIS A 227 -4.90 -15.47 -3.52
C HIS A 227 -5.79 -14.45 -4.25
N TYR A 228 -5.27 -13.28 -4.62
CA TYR A 228 -6.08 -12.15 -5.10
C TYR A 228 -6.53 -12.27 -6.54
N ARG A 229 -5.85 -13.08 -7.37
CA ARG A 229 -6.19 -13.34 -8.77
C ARG A 229 -6.53 -12.07 -9.55
N PRO A 230 -5.62 -11.09 -9.63
CA PRO A 230 -5.93 -9.79 -10.20
C PRO A 230 -6.17 -9.86 -11.71
N ARG A 231 -7.04 -8.98 -12.21
CA ARG A 231 -7.15 -8.71 -13.65
C ARG A 231 -6.20 -7.62 -14.10
N THR A 232 -5.79 -6.74 -13.17
CA THR A 232 -4.73 -5.75 -13.39
C THR A 232 -3.70 -5.93 -12.29
N ALA A 233 -2.44 -6.17 -12.65
CA ALA A 233 -1.33 -6.25 -11.69
C ALA A 233 -0.29 -5.18 -11.99
N ILE A 234 0.01 -4.32 -11.00
CA ILE A 234 1.13 -3.39 -11.05
C ILE A 234 2.34 -4.04 -10.39
N LEU A 235 3.48 -4.01 -11.07
CA LEU A 235 4.78 -4.42 -10.58
C LEU A 235 5.66 -3.17 -10.50
N ASN A 236 5.77 -2.57 -9.30
CA ASN A 236 6.41 -1.26 -9.11
C ASN A 236 7.94 -1.33 -9.16
N ASN A 237 8.51 -2.22 -8.37
CA ASN A 237 9.95 -2.44 -8.25
C ASN A 237 10.17 -3.78 -7.53
N LEU A 238 11.40 -4.29 -7.59
CA LEU A 238 11.74 -5.55 -6.95
C LEU A 238 13.18 -5.54 -6.49
N GLU A 239 13.36 -5.39 -5.18
CA GLU A 239 14.63 -5.46 -4.49
C GLU A 239 14.62 -6.56 -3.43
N PHE A 240 15.79 -6.92 -2.91
CA PHE A 240 15.89 -7.88 -1.83
C PHE A 240 15.42 -7.25 -0.51
N ASP A 241 14.36 -7.79 0.04
CA ASP A 241 13.80 -7.47 1.38
C ASP A 241 13.28 -8.76 2.02
N HIS A 242 12.74 -8.65 3.24
CA HIS A 242 12.22 -9.80 3.98
C HIS A 242 13.25 -10.95 4.13
N ALA A 243 14.50 -10.60 4.52
CA ALA A 243 15.60 -11.54 4.72
C ALA A 243 15.33 -12.64 5.77
N ASP A 244 14.27 -12.51 6.55
CA ASP A 244 13.73 -13.51 7.48
C ASP A 244 12.88 -14.60 6.77
N ILE A 245 12.48 -14.36 5.52
CA ILE A 245 11.60 -15.26 4.74
C ILE A 245 12.30 -15.73 3.44
N PHE A 246 13.05 -14.85 2.79
CA PHE A 246 13.68 -15.11 1.51
C PHE A 246 15.21 -15.12 1.62
N ASP A 247 15.83 -16.13 1.02
CA ASP A 247 17.29 -16.28 1.02
C ASP A 247 17.96 -15.27 0.07
N ASP A 248 17.33 -14.96 -1.05
CA ASP A 248 17.87 -14.12 -2.12
C ASP A 248 16.78 -13.44 -2.95
N LEU A 249 17.20 -12.53 -3.84
CA LEU A 249 16.31 -11.83 -4.77
C LEU A 249 15.59 -12.80 -5.72
N ALA A 250 16.25 -13.87 -6.14
CA ALA A 250 15.65 -14.86 -7.05
C ALA A 250 14.47 -15.60 -6.39
N ALA A 251 14.52 -15.78 -5.06
CA ALA A 251 13.38 -16.33 -4.31
C ALA A 251 12.16 -15.40 -4.39
N ILE A 252 12.36 -14.07 -4.31
CA ILE A 252 11.29 -13.09 -4.45
C ILE A 252 10.80 -13.02 -5.90
N GLU A 253 11.70 -13.04 -6.90
CA GLU A 253 11.34 -13.09 -8.32
C GLU A 253 10.43 -14.29 -8.64
N ARG A 254 10.68 -15.45 -8.03
CA ARG A 254 9.80 -16.64 -8.16
C ARG A 254 8.39 -16.37 -7.62
N GLN A 255 8.26 -15.63 -6.51
CA GLN A 255 6.93 -15.27 -5.99
C GLN A 255 6.19 -14.32 -6.95
N PHE A 256 6.88 -13.31 -7.47
CA PHE A 256 6.28 -12.42 -8.47
C PHE A 256 5.85 -13.18 -9.75
N HIS A 257 6.64 -14.15 -10.18
CA HIS A 257 6.23 -15.02 -11.29
C HIS A 257 4.99 -15.87 -10.93
N HIS A 258 4.84 -16.30 -9.66
CA HIS A 258 3.59 -16.95 -9.21
C HIS A 258 2.39 -16.01 -9.27
N LEU A 259 2.56 -14.71 -8.97
CA LEU A 259 1.51 -13.71 -9.16
C LEU A 259 1.12 -13.61 -10.64
N LEU A 260 2.07 -13.50 -11.57
CA LEU A 260 1.79 -13.39 -13.00
C LEU A 260 0.97 -14.57 -13.53
N ARG A 261 1.21 -15.78 -13.02
CA ARG A 261 0.44 -16.99 -13.36
C ARG A 261 -1.04 -16.90 -12.96
N THR A 262 -1.41 -16.00 -12.07
CA THR A 262 -2.80 -15.81 -11.62
C THR A 262 -3.55 -14.73 -12.41
N VAL A 263 -2.83 -13.93 -13.21
CA VAL A 263 -3.41 -12.89 -14.08
C VAL A 263 -3.98 -13.57 -15.34
N PRO A 264 -5.26 -13.41 -15.68
CA PRO A 264 -5.84 -14.05 -16.86
C PRO A 264 -5.28 -13.47 -18.16
N GLY A 265 -5.37 -14.21 -19.27
CA GLY A 265 -4.91 -13.74 -20.60
C GLY A 265 -5.58 -12.43 -21.06
N SER A 266 -6.81 -12.19 -20.62
CA SER A 266 -7.53 -10.91 -20.85
C SER A 266 -7.17 -9.81 -19.84
N GLY A 267 -6.25 -10.07 -18.93
CA GLY A 267 -5.77 -9.12 -17.93
C GLY A 267 -4.61 -8.27 -18.42
N ARG A 268 -4.09 -7.41 -17.54
CA ARG A 268 -2.95 -6.54 -17.83
C ARG A 268 -1.94 -6.54 -16.70
N VAL A 269 -0.66 -6.59 -17.07
CA VAL A 269 0.47 -6.36 -16.18
C VAL A 269 1.06 -4.99 -16.51
N VAL A 270 1.09 -4.11 -15.52
CA VAL A 270 1.70 -2.77 -15.59
C VAL A 270 3.05 -2.85 -14.88
N VAL A 271 4.15 -2.72 -15.61
CA VAL A 271 5.49 -3.02 -15.12
C VAL A 271 6.41 -1.81 -15.21
N ASN A 272 7.23 -1.59 -14.18
CA ASN A 272 8.29 -0.58 -14.22
C ASN A 272 9.40 -1.03 -15.18
N GLY A 273 9.55 -0.29 -16.27
CA GLY A 273 10.55 -0.56 -17.32
C GLY A 273 11.99 -0.22 -16.91
N LEU A 274 12.21 0.34 -15.73
CA LEU A 274 13.55 0.65 -15.20
C LEU A 274 14.13 -0.51 -14.36
N GLU A 275 13.34 -1.56 -14.08
CA GLU A 275 13.68 -2.63 -13.14
C GLU A 275 14.08 -3.92 -13.86
N GLU A 276 15.37 -4.23 -13.87
CA GLU A 276 15.90 -5.47 -14.50
C GLU A 276 15.35 -6.74 -13.84
N SER A 277 15.14 -6.73 -12.53
CA SER A 277 14.55 -7.85 -11.79
C SER A 277 13.15 -8.17 -12.30
N LEU A 278 12.33 -7.16 -12.60
CA LEU A 278 11.00 -7.34 -13.16
C LEU A 278 11.06 -7.82 -14.63
N ALA A 279 12.06 -7.38 -15.41
CA ALA A 279 12.28 -7.93 -16.75
C ALA A 279 12.58 -9.45 -16.71
N ARG A 280 13.37 -9.92 -15.73
CA ARG A 280 13.60 -11.37 -15.52
C ARG A 280 12.32 -12.12 -15.13
N VAL A 281 11.49 -11.51 -14.27
CA VAL A 281 10.18 -12.09 -13.90
C VAL A 281 9.27 -12.26 -15.11
N LEU A 282 9.18 -11.24 -16.00
CA LEU A 282 8.40 -11.32 -17.24
C LEU A 282 8.97 -12.37 -18.20
N HIS A 283 10.30 -12.46 -18.32
CA HIS A 283 10.96 -13.42 -19.18
C HIS A 283 10.70 -14.88 -18.76
N ALA A 284 10.50 -15.12 -17.46
CA ALA A 284 10.10 -16.45 -16.96
C ALA A 284 8.71 -16.88 -17.42
N GLY A 285 7.89 -15.95 -17.91
CA GLY A 285 6.58 -16.16 -18.51
C GLY A 285 5.54 -15.12 -18.10
N CYS A 286 4.84 -14.57 -19.09
CA CYS A 286 3.68 -13.71 -18.92
C CYS A 286 2.66 -14.02 -19.99
N TRP A 287 1.39 -14.16 -19.62
CA TRP A 287 0.29 -14.59 -20.50
C TRP A 287 -0.72 -13.48 -20.77
N SER A 288 -0.54 -12.33 -20.14
CA SER A 288 -1.42 -11.16 -20.18
C SER A 288 -0.80 -10.03 -20.98
N GLU A 289 -1.58 -9.02 -21.34
CA GLU A 289 -1.04 -7.79 -21.92
C GLU A 289 -0.04 -7.15 -20.94
N VAL A 290 1.11 -6.72 -21.46
CA VAL A 290 2.12 -6.00 -20.68
C VAL A 290 2.12 -4.52 -21.11
N ARG A 291 2.06 -3.61 -20.15
CA ARG A 291 2.27 -2.18 -20.32
C ARG A 291 3.40 -1.72 -19.42
N SER A 292 4.39 -1.10 -20.00
CA SER A 292 5.54 -0.57 -19.26
C SER A 292 5.35 0.87 -18.84
N PHE A 293 6.00 1.27 -17.73
CA PHE A 293 6.07 2.67 -17.31
C PHE A 293 7.47 3.04 -16.83
N GLY A 294 7.78 4.34 -16.81
CA GLY A 294 8.94 4.93 -16.16
C GLY A 294 10.10 5.25 -17.09
N ALA A 295 10.58 4.30 -17.90
CA ALA A 295 11.63 4.57 -18.88
C ALA A 295 11.12 5.44 -20.06
N ALA A 296 12.00 6.19 -20.70
CA ALA A 296 11.65 7.06 -21.82
C ALA A 296 10.98 6.32 -23.00
N VAL A 297 11.33 5.04 -23.17
CA VAL A 297 10.79 4.15 -24.21
C VAL A 297 9.58 3.35 -23.76
N SER A 298 9.14 3.50 -22.51
CA SER A 298 7.98 2.80 -21.95
C SER A 298 6.67 3.30 -22.59
N ASP A 299 5.62 2.45 -22.48
CA ASP A 299 4.26 2.83 -22.91
C ASP A 299 3.77 4.10 -22.20
N PHE A 300 4.12 4.25 -20.91
CA PHE A 300 3.86 5.43 -20.11
C PHE A 300 5.17 6.00 -19.58
N SER A 301 5.44 7.28 -19.86
CA SER A 301 6.61 7.99 -19.36
C SER A 301 6.23 9.40 -18.90
N ALA A 302 7.16 10.08 -18.22
CA ALA A 302 6.97 11.44 -17.75
C ALA A 302 8.03 12.37 -18.31
N GLN A 303 7.65 13.60 -18.58
CA GLN A 303 8.55 14.70 -18.93
C GLN A 303 8.28 15.91 -18.03
N GLY A 304 9.30 16.38 -17.34
CA GLY A 304 9.19 17.49 -16.38
C GLY A 304 9.57 17.08 -14.97
N ASP A 305 9.45 18.03 -14.05
CA ASP A 305 9.75 17.81 -12.63
C ASP A 305 8.72 16.92 -11.93
N PRO A 306 9.09 16.16 -10.89
CA PRO A 306 8.15 15.29 -10.20
C PRO A 306 6.87 15.96 -9.66
N GLN A 307 6.89 17.28 -9.46
CA GLN A 307 5.73 18.05 -8.99
C GLN A 307 4.87 18.62 -10.13
N ASP A 308 5.45 18.74 -11.33
CA ASP A 308 4.79 19.29 -12.51
C ASP A 308 5.32 18.58 -13.76
N PHE A 309 4.61 17.57 -14.24
CA PHE A 309 5.07 16.75 -15.35
C PHE A 309 3.97 16.40 -16.34
N THR A 310 4.37 16.30 -17.60
CA THR A 310 3.54 15.80 -18.68
C THR A 310 3.61 14.28 -18.71
N VAL A 311 2.46 13.61 -18.69
CA VAL A 311 2.33 12.17 -18.94
C VAL A 311 2.37 11.94 -20.45
N LEU A 312 3.29 11.09 -20.88
CA LEU A 312 3.41 10.64 -22.27
C LEU A 312 2.88 9.21 -22.37
N GLN A 313 2.02 8.94 -23.34
CA GLN A 313 1.60 7.58 -23.71
C GLN A 313 2.12 7.29 -25.12
N HIS A 314 2.96 6.24 -25.25
CA HIS A 314 3.67 5.93 -26.49
C HIS A 314 4.41 7.16 -27.09
N GLY A 315 5.06 7.92 -26.21
CA GLY A 315 5.81 9.14 -26.57
C GLY A 315 4.96 10.37 -26.93
N LYS A 316 3.62 10.29 -26.83
CA LYS A 316 2.71 11.42 -27.10
C LYS A 316 2.19 12.01 -25.80
N PRO A 317 2.15 13.36 -25.65
CA PRO A 317 1.56 14.01 -24.49
C PRO A 317 0.06 13.70 -24.40
N VAL A 318 -0.41 13.23 -23.25
CA VAL A 318 -1.83 12.88 -23.04
C VAL A 318 -2.45 13.56 -21.81
N ALA A 319 -1.62 14.00 -20.85
CA ALA A 319 -2.12 14.67 -19.65
C ALA A 319 -1.01 15.43 -18.93
N GLN A 320 -1.39 16.36 -18.03
CA GLN A 320 -0.47 17.08 -17.13
C GLN A 320 -0.85 16.79 -15.70
N VAL A 321 0.14 16.42 -14.87
CA VAL A 321 -0.01 16.25 -13.43
C VAL A 321 0.70 17.40 -12.73
N GLN A 322 -0.04 18.12 -11.88
CA GLN A 322 0.47 19.16 -11.00
C GLN A 322 -0.01 18.87 -9.59
N TRP A 323 0.90 18.68 -8.65
CA TRP A 323 0.58 18.30 -7.28
C TRP A 323 1.66 18.72 -6.27
N SER A 324 1.42 18.47 -4.99
CA SER A 324 2.36 18.82 -3.91
C SER A 324 3.37 17.71 -3.57
N LEU A 325 3.21 16.49 -4.13
CA LEU A 325 4.10 15.40 -3.81
C LEU A 325 5.45 15.57 -4.51
N THR A 326 6.51 15.12 -3.84
CA THR A 326 7.89 15.25 -4.29
C THR A 326 8.53 13.89 -4.59
N GLY A 327 9.64 13.93 -5.33
CA GLY A 327 10.47 12.76 -5.60
C GLY A 327 10.02 11.94 -6.83
N ILE A 328 11.01 11.46 -7.57
CA ILE A 328 10.82 10.64 -8.80
C ILE A 328 9.99 9.39 -8.50
N HIS A 329 10.15 8.80 -7.29
CA HIS A 329 9.37 7.63 -6.90
C HIS A 329 7.86 7.89 -6.90
N ASN A 330 7.39 9.09 -6.51
CA ASN A 330 5.97 9.44 -6.58
C ASN A 330 5.51 9.68 -8.02
N GLN A 331 6.36 10.25 -8.88
CA GLN A 331 6.09 10.37 -10.30
C GLN A 331 5.92 8.97 -10.95
N LEU A 332 6.79 8.00 -10.62
CA LEU A 332 6.67 6.62 -11.08
C LEU A 332 5.40 5.94 -10.53
N ASN A 333 5.07 6.13 -9.24
CA ASN A 333 3.83 5.63 -8.66
C ASN A 333 2.59 6.18 -9.39
N ALA A 334 2.61 7.46 -9.79
CA ALA A 334 1.54 8.08 -10.56
C ALA A 334 1.40 7.46 -11.95
N LEU A 335 2.51 7.26 -12.69
CA LEU A 335 2.48 6.61 -14.00
C LEU A 335 1.90 5.19 -13.92
N ALA A 336 2.30 4.42 -12.90
CA ALA A 336 1.76 3.09 -12.65
C ALA A 336 0.25 3.11 -12.39
N ALA A 337 -0.22 4.03 -11.53
CA ALA A 337 -1.63 4.17 -11.20
C ALA A 337 -2.47 4.63 -12.42
N ILE A 338 -1.96 5.56 -13.24
CA ILE A 338 -2.58 6.03 -14.50
C ILE A 338 -2.71 4.87 -15.49
N ALA A 339 -1.62 4.10 -15.70
CA ALA A 339 -1.60 2.97 -16.64
C ALA A 339 -2.56 1.85 -16.21
N ALA A 340 -2.71 1.62 -14.90
CA ALA A 340 -3.67 0.65 -14.37
C ALA A 340 -5.12 1.14 -14.47
N ALA A 341 -5.36 2.42 -14.21
CA ALA A 341 -6.68 3.03 -14.33
C ALA A 341 -7.18 3.07 -15.78
N GLU A 342 -6.28 3.26 -16.74
CA GLU A 342 -6.59 3.20 -18.17
C GLU A 342 -7.13 1.83 -18.58
N HIS A 343 -6.65 0.73 -18.00
CA HIS A 343 -7.13 -0.63 -18.26
C HIS A 343 -8.62 -0.81 -17.89
N VAL A 344 -9.13 -0.07 -16.93
CA VAL A 344 -10.54 -0.11 -16.52
C VAL A 344 -11.36 1.05 -17.14
N GLY A 345 -10.79 1.72 -18.14
CA GLY A 345 -11.48 2.71 -18.96
C GLY A 345 -11.40 4.16 -18.44
N VAL A 346 -10.53 4.46 -17.45
CA VAL A 346 -10.35 5.85 -16.97
C VAL A 346 -9.36 6.58 -17.90
N PRO A 347 -9.75 7.66 -18.58
CA PRO A 347 -8.84 8.44 -19.42
C PRO A 347 -7.67 9.03 -18.63
N CYS A 348 -6.48 9.10 -19.23
CA CYS A 348 -5.29 9.67 -18.59
C CYS A 348 -5.50 11.11 -18.08
N ALA A 349 -6.26 11.93 -18.80
CA ALA A 349 -6.59 13.30 -18.37
C ALA A 349 -7.44 13.33 -17.08
N VAL A 350 -8.37 12.38 -16.91
CA VAL A 350 -9.16 12.25 -15.68
C VAL A 350 -8.28 11.80 -14.52
N SER A 351 -7.41 10.82 -14.77
CA SER A 351 -6.43 10.33 -13.80
C SER A 351 -5.48 11.42 -13.31
N ALA A 352 -4.91 12.19 -14.25
CA ALA A 352 -3.98 13.28 -13.94
C ALA A 352 -4.66 14.39 -13.12
N LYS A 353 -5.88 14.79 -13.49
CA LYS A 353 -6.67 15.77 -12.73
C LYS A 353 -6.95 15.27 -11.31
N ALA A 354 -7.33 14.01 -11.14
CA ALA A 354 -7.57 13.43 -9.82
C ALA A 354 -6.32 13.45 -8.95
N LEU A 355 -5.14 13.19 -9.53
CA LEU A 355 -3.87 13.23 -8.81
C LEU A 355 -3.50 14.63 -8.31
N GLY A 356 -3.96 15.69 -8.95
CA GLY A 356 -3.82 17.07 -8.46
C GLY A 356 -4.45 17.29 -7.08
N ASP A 357 -5.51 16.56 -6.76
CA ASP A 357 -6.24 16.63 -5.48
C ASP A 357 -5.83 15.51 -4.50
N PHE A 358 -4.81 14.72 -4.81
CA PHE A 358 -4.37 13.60 -3.97
C PHE A 358 -3.59 14.08 -2.75
N GLN A 359 -4.08 13.74 -1.55
CA GLN A 359 -3.56 14.21 -0.27
C GLN A 359 -2.52 13.29 0.38
N SER A 360 -1.99 12.30 -0.37
CA SER A 360 -1.05 11.31 0.15
C SER A 360 -1.68 10.32 1.15
N VAL A 361 -0.83 9.60 1.85
CA VAL A 361 -1.17 8.60 2.87
C VAL A 361 -0.55 9.04 4.19
N LYS A 362 -1.22 8.80 5.31
CA LYS A 362 -0.64 9.05 6.64
C LYS A 362 0.74 8.40 6.74
N ARG A 363 1.65 9.10 7.41
CA ARG A 363 3.04 8.68 7.57
C ARG A 363 3.81 8.53 6.22
N ARG A 364 3.48 9.34 5.22
CA ARG A 364 4.25 9.51 3.98
C ARG A 364 4.55 11.00 3.83
N MET A 365 5.70 11.43 4.37
CA MET A 365 6.09 12.85 4.50
C MET A 365 5.02 13.68 5.23
N GLU A 366 4.34 13.06 6.21
CA GLU A 366 3.30 13.74 7.00
C GLU A 366 3.93 14.79 7.91
N VAL A 367 3.50 16.06 7.79
CA VAL A 367 3.92 17.12 8.71
C VAL A 367 3.22 16.91 10.05
N ARG A 368 3.99 16.64 11.11
CA ARG A 368 3.47 16.43 12.46
C ARG A 368 3.34 17.75 13.23
N GLY A 369 4.10 18.78 12.84
CA GLY A 369 4.03 20.10 13.42
C GLY A 369 5.26 20.94 13.07
N THR A 370 5.16 22.25 13.35
CA THR A 370 6.27 23.22 13.22
C THR A 370 6.39 24.00 14.50
N VAL A 371 7.59 24.03 15.09
CA VAL A 371 7.91 24.76 16.33
C VAL A 371 9.17 25.58 16.10
N ARG A 372 9.13 26.89 16.41
CA ARG A 372 10.26 27.83 16.24
C ARG A 372 10.89 27.79 14.83
N GLY A 373 10.06 27.58 13.79
CA GLY A 373 10.53 27.45 12.41
C GLY A 373 11.14 26.10 12.07
N ILE A 374 11.14 25.12 12.98
CA ILE A 374 11.60 23.73 12.76
C ILE A 374 10.40 22.86 12.46
N THR A 375 10.41 22.19 11.31
CA THR A 375 9.30 21.30 10.89
C THR A 375 9.65 19.84 11.16
N VAL A 376 8.73 19.09 11.76
CA VAL A 376 8.85 17.66 12.04
C VAL A 376 7.97 16.86 11.10
N TYR A 377 8.58 15.94 10.35
CA TYR A 377 7.92 15.01 9.42
C TYR A 377 7.89 13.60 9.98
N ASP A 378 6.87 12.82 9.62
CA ASP A 378 6.74 11.39 9.84
C ASP A 378 6.72 10.65 8.50
N ASP A 379 7.66 9.74 8.29
CA ASP A 379 7.70 8.90 7.09
C ASP A 379 7.90 7.42 7.45
N PHE A 380 7.33 6.56 6.65
CA PHE A 380 7.38 5.10 6.85
C PHE A 380 8.63 4.44 6.24
N ALA A 381 9.53 5.21 5.61
CA ALA A 381 10.76 4.71 5.04
C ALA A 381 11.59 3.95 6.09
N HIS A 382 12.02 2.75 5.78
CA HIS A 382 12.77 1.87 6.68
C HIS A 382 13.78 0.97 5.95
N HIS A 383 13.74 0.89 4.63
CA HIS A 383 14.72 0.24 3.77
C HIS A 383 15.68 1.30 3.22
N PRO A 384 16.98 1.02 3.00
CA PRO A 384 17.94 2.02 2.52
C PRO A 384 17.51 2.76 1.27
N THR A 385 16.97 2.08 0.27
CA THR A 385 16.43 2.71 -0.96
C THR A 385 15.27 3.66 -0.65
N ALA A 386 14.33 3.25 0.23
CA ALA A 386 13.21 4.11 0.64
C ALA A 386 13.70 5.34 1.42
N ILE A 387 14.64 5.16 2.36
CA ILE A 387 15.28 6.27 3.08
C ILE A 387 15.92 7.24 2.08
N ARG A 388 16.74 6.73 1.15
CA ARG A 388 17.39 7.54 0.11
C ARG A 388 16.40 8.37 -0.69
N THR A 389 15.37 7.73 -1.24
CA THR A 389 14.38 8.40 -2.09
C THR A 389 13.57 9.45 -1.34
N THR A 390 13.29 9.22 -0.05
CA THR A 390 12.57 10.18 0.82
C THR A 390 13.45 11.39 1.13
N VAL A 391 14.72 11.17 1.54
CA VAL A 391 15.68 12.26 1.83
C VAL A 391 15.95 13.09 0.57
N ASP A 392 16.21 12.44 -0.58
CA ASP A 392 16.46 13.11 -1.86
C ASP A 392 15.23 13.89 -2.34
N GLY A 393 14.02 13.35 -2.14
CA GLY A 393 12.76 14.03 -2.45
C GLY A 393 12.61 15.33 -1.65
N LEU A 394 12.85 15.27 -0.34
CA LEU A 394 12.80 16.43 0.54
C LEU A 394 13.89 17.46 0.18
N ARG A 395 15.12 16.99 -0.12
CA ARG A 395 16.24 17.85 -0.55
C ARG A 395 15.89 18.64 -1.83
N ARG A 396 15.31 18.00 -2.82
CA ARG A 396 14.89 18.66 -4.07
C ARG A 396 13.84 19.73 -3.82
N GLN A 397 12.88 19.44 -2.93
CA GLN A 397 11.80 20.38 -2.58
C GLN A 397 12.34 21.64 -1.89
N LEU A 398 13.28 21.46 -0.97
CA LEU A 398 13.75 22.54 -0.08
C LEU A 398 14.98 23.28 -0.63
N GLY A 399 15.66 22.71 -1.61
CA GLY A 399 16.91 23.22 -2.13
C GLY A 399 18.13 22.92 -1.24
N PRO A 400 19.34 23.33 -1.67
CA PRO A 400 20.59 22.96 -1.00
C PRO A 400 20.85 23.71 0.30
N SER A 401 20.21 24.86 0.53
CA SER A 401 20.46 25.74 1.68
C SER A 401 19.71 25.35 2.94
N THR A 402 18.65 24.57 2.83
CA THR A 402 17.83 24.16 3.99
C THR A 402 18.42 22.88 4.60
N ARG A 403 18.65 22.86 5.91
CA ARG A 403 19.19 21.68 6.59
C ARG A 403 18.13 20.61 6.79
N ILE A 404 18.50 19.36 6.50
CA ILE A 404 17.71 18.15 6.75
C ILE A 404 18.40 17.31 7.82
N LEU A 405 17.72 17.08 8.94
CA LEU A 405 18.11 16.20 10.02
C LEU A 405 17.33 14.88 9.87
N ALA A 406 17.99 13.83 9.41
CA ALA A 406 17.39 12.51 9.25
C ALA A 406 17.42 11.73 10.56
N ILE A 407 16.27 11.34 11.09
CA ILE A 407 16.10 10.65 12.37
C ILE A 407 15.45 9.30 12.07
N PHE A 408 16.11 8.19 12.38
CA PHE A 408 15.63 6.88 11.95
C PHE A 408 15.92 5.74 12.93
N GLU A 409 15.11 4.69 12.86
CA GLU A 409 15.34 3.42 13.56
C GLU A 409 15.39 2.24 12.57
N PRO A 410 16.48 1.43 12.55
CA PRO A 410 16.57 0.20 11.76
C PRO A 410 15.71 -0.92 12.39
N ARG A 411 14.41 -0.91 12.18
CA ARG A 411 13.45 -1.72 12.94
C ARG A 411 12.91 -2.95 12.20
N SER A 412 12.81 -2.91 10.87
CA SER A 412 12.33 -4.06 10.09
C SER A 412 13.19 -5.31 10.35
N ASN A 413 12.66 -6.50 10.10
CA ASN A 413 13.41 -7.73 10.31
C ASN A 413 14.71 -7.73 9.51
N THR A 414 14.68 -7.34 8.23
CA THR A 414 15.87 -7.18 7.38
C THR A 414 16.91 -6.24 8.00
N MET A 415 16.45 -5.09 8.52
CA MET A 415 17.33 -4.11 9.14
C MET A 415 17.90 -4.60 10.48
N LYS A 416 17.10 -5.27 11.31
CA LYS A 416 17.57 -5.86 12.59
C LYS A 416 18.59 -6.96 12.39
N LEU A 417 18.48 -7.75 11.32
CA LEU A 417 19.47 -8.75 10.93
C LEU A 417 20.79 -8.11 10.46
N GLY A 418 20.80 -6.82 10.15
CA GLY A 418 21.99 -6.09 9.69
C GLY A 418 22.37 -6.39 8.24
N THR A 419 21.53 -7.07 7.48
CA THR A 419 21.79 -7.44 6.07
C THR A 419 22.07 -6.21 5.21
N MET A 420 21.36 -5.10 5.45
CA MET A 420 21.47 -3.85 4.68
C MET A 420 22.29 -2.75 5.37
N LYS A 421 22.93 -3.02 6.52
CA LYS A 421 23.62 -1.99 7.32
C LYS A 421 24.68 -1.20 6.55
N ALA A 422 25.38 -1.85 5.60
CA ALA A 422 26.41 -1.22 4.79
C ALA A 422 25.88 -0.15 3.81
N GLN A 423 24.57 -0.18 3.50
CA GLN A 423 23.93 0.78 2.59
C GLN A 423 23.39 2.03 3.32
N LEU A 424 23.37 2.04 4.66
CA LEU A 424 22.85 3.16 5.44
C LEU A 424 23.59 4.48 5.17
N PRO A 425 24.94 4.57 5.15
CA PRO A 425 25.63 5.80 4.83
C PRO A 425 25.23 6.38 3.47
N TRP A 426 25.13 5.52 2.45
CA TRP A 426 24.66 5.90 1.12
C TRP A 426 23.20 6.43 1.14
N SER A 427 22.33 5.80 1.91
CA SER A 427 20.91 6.20 1.98
C SER A 427 20.68 7.57 2.62
N LEU A 428 21.65 8.05 3.39
CA LEU A 428 21.59 9.31 4.16
C LEU A 428 22.48 10.43 3.58
N GLU A 429 23.08 10.21 2.41
CA GLU A 429 24.08 11.12 1.83
C GLU A 429 23.57 12.54 1.66
N SER A 430 22.32 12.73 1.27
CA SER A 430 21.68 14.03 1.05
C SER A 430 21.14 14.69 2.34
N ALA A 431 21.26 14.03 3.51
CA ALA A 431 20.97 14.64 4.80
C ALA A 431 22.19 15.42 5.34
N ASP A 432 21.97 16.53 6.01
CA ASP A 432 23.06 17.31 6.64
C ASP A 432 23.55 16.64 7.92
N LEU A 433 22.62 16.12 8.72
CA LEU A 433 22.89 15.33 9.92
C LEU A 433 21.98 14.10 9.95
N ALA A 434 22.45 13.05 10.59
CA ALA A 434 21.68 11.82 10.82
C ALA A 434 21.71 11.41 12.30
N PHE A 435 20.57 10.90 12.79
CA PHE A 435 20.40 10.42 14.16
C PHE A 435 19.78 9.02 14.12
N CYS A 436 20.55 8.04 14.59
CA CYS A 436 20.14 6.64 14.58
C CYS A 436 19.73 6.17 15.97
N HIS A 437 18.53 5.64 16.12
CA HIS A 437 18.15 4.88 17.31
C HIS A 437 18.62 3.43 17.15
N SER A 438 19.55 2.99 18.02
CA SER A 438 20.14 1.64 17.98
C SER A 438 19.56 0.66 18.99
N GLY A 439 18.63 1.08 19.81
CA GLY A 439 18.04 0.23 20.85
C GLY A 439 17.43 -1.06 20.27
N GLY A 440 17.91 -2.23 20.77
CA GLY A 440 17.43 -3.54 20.35
C GLY A 440 18.01 -4.08 19.03
N LEU A 441 19.08 -3.46 18.49
CA LEU A 441 19.83 -4.00 17.34
C LEU A 441 20.81 -5.07 17.77
N GLY A 442 20.95 -6.12 16.95
CA GLY A 442 21.95 -7.19 17.13
C GLY A 442 23.33 -6.87 16.51
N TRP A 443 23.54 -5.65 16.01
CA TRP A 443 24.77 -5.22 15.35
C TRP A 443 25.17 -3.80 15.76
N ASP A 444 26.45 -3.44 15.59
CA ASP A 444 27.01 -2.15 15.96
C ASP A 444 26.63 -1.07 14.92
N ALA A 445 25.68 -0.20 15.29
CA ALA A 445 25.23 0.90 14.45
C ALA A 445 26.30 1.99 14.30
N ARG A 446 27.15 2.22 15.32
CA ARG A 446 28.26 3.20 15.26
C ARG A 446 29.29 2.79 14.24
N ALA A 447 29.68 1.50 14.24
CA ALA A 447 30.59 0.96 13.25
C ALA A 447 30.04 1.00 11.82
N ALA A 448 28.74 0.66 11.63
CA ALA A 448 28.12 0.70 10.31
C ALA A 448 27.98 2.11 9.73
N LEU A 449 27.78 3.12 10.57
CA LEU A 449 27.59 4.52 10.18
C LEU A 449 28.88 5.34 10.24
N ALA A 450 30.00 4.75 10.65
CA ALA A 450 31.32 5.41 10.74
C ALA A 450 31.75 6.17 9.46
N PRO A 451 31.41 5.72 8.22
CA PRO A 451 31.72 6.47 7.01
C PRO A 451 31.10 7.88 6.94
N MET A 452 30.05 8.16 7.73
CA MET A 452 29.42 9.50 7.79
C MET A 452 30.18 10.50 8.68
N GLY A 453 31.15 10.03 9.47
CA GLY A 453 31.94 10.89 10.37
C GLY A 453 31.10 11.65 11.39
N GLU A 454 31.35 12.96 11.52
CA GLU A 454 30.67 13.83 12.46
C GLU A 454 29.21 14.13 12.10
N ARG A 455 28.78 13.75 10.88
CA ARG A 455 27.40 13.95 10.43
C ARG A 455 26.39 12.97 11.03
N VAL A 456 26.84 12.00 11.84
CA VAL A 456 25.96 11.00 12.44
C VAL A 456 26.12 10.90 13.95
N GLN A 457 24.99 10.78 14.65
CA GLN A 457 24.93 10.44 16.07
C GLN A 457 24.08 9.19 16.28
N VAL A 458 24.46 8.36 17.25
CA VAL A 458 23.78 7.09 17.57
C VAL A 458 23.39 7.12 19.05
N ALA A 459 22.11 6.85 19.30
CA ALA A 459 21.53 6.82 20.64
C ALA A 459 20.86 5.47 20.91
N ASP A 460 21.02 4.95 22.13
CA ASP A 460 20.45 3.66 22.54
C ASP A 460 19.04 3.77 23.13
N SER A 461 18.60 5.00 23.44
CA SER A 461 17.26 5.31 23.93
C SER A 461 16.62 6.45 23.16
N ILE A 462 15.30 6.53 23.19
CA ILE A 462 14.53 7.61 22.55
C ILE A 462 14.81 8.95 23.27
N GLU A 463 14.96 8.94 24.57
CA GLU A 463 15.24 10.12 25.37
C GLU A 463 16.59 10.74 24.99
N GLU A 464 17.60 9.91 24.83
CA GLU A 464 18.93 10.33 24.38
C GLU A 464 18.88 10.84 22.94
N LEU A 465 18.17 10.14 22.03
CA LEU A 465 17.96 10.57 20.65
C LEU A 465 17.33 11.97 20.58
N VAL A 466 16.25 12.19 21.32
CA VAL A 466 15.56 13.49 21.38
C VAL A 466 16.48 14.58 21.91
N ARG A 467 17.29 14.29 22.94
CA ARG A 467 18.27 15.23 23.51
C ARG A 467 19.33 15.64 22.48
N GLN A 468 19.90 14.66 21.75
CA GLN A 468 20.90 14.90 20.70
C GLN A 468 20.32 15.76 19.56
N VAL A 469 19.12 15.41 19.07
CA VAL A 469 18.45 16.19 18.03
C VAL A 469 18.17 17.61 18.47
N ARG A 470 17.63 17.81 19.69
CA ARG A 470 17.39 19.15 20.26
C ARG A 470 18.65 20.01 20.32
N GLN A 471 19.79 19.42 20.72
CA GLN A 471 21.07 20.15 20.81
C GLN A 471 21.59 20.56 19.42
N ALA A 472 21.32 19.81 18.38
CA ALA A 472 21.79 20.08 17.02
C ALA A 472 20.83 20.96 16.20
N ALA A 473 19.55 20.96 16.55
CA ALA A 473 18.49 21.62 15.79
C ALA A 473 18.59 23.15 15.84
N GLN A 474 18.33 23.80 14.71
CA GLN A 474 18.35 25.26 14.53
C GLN A 474 17.07 25.73 13.84
N PRO A 475 16.65 26.97 14.02
CA PRO A 475 15.50 27.52 13.28
C PRO A 475 15.67 27.35 11.75
N GLY A 476 14.64 26.85 11.09
CA GLY A 476 14.66 26.55 9.66
C GLY A 476 14.92 25.07 9.32
N ASP A 477 15.39 24.27 10.29
CA ASP A 477 15.68 22.85 10.08
C ASP A 477 14.43 22.02 9.78
N GLN A 478 14.64 20.94 9.03
CA GLN A 478 13.62 19.98 8.68
C GLN A 478 13.98 18.62 9.30
N LEU A 479 13.22 18.19 10.28
CA LEU A 479 13.42 16.95 11.04
C LEU A 479 12.61 15.83 10.40
N LEU A 480 13.27 14.94 9.68
CA LEU A 480 12.63 13.84 8.99
C LEU A 480 12.74 12.55 9.81
N CYS A 481 11.65 12.16 10.48
CA CYS A 481 11.58 10.93 11.28
C CYS A 481 11.12 9.77 10.40
N MET A 482 11.91 8.69 10.34
CA MET A 482 11.69 7.54 9.46
C MET A 482 11.65 6.23 10.24
N SER A 483 10.51 5.52 10.18
CA SER A 483 10.31 4.22 10.83
C SER A 483 9.07 3.49 10.32
N ASN A 484 9.12 2.17 10.23
CA ASN A 484 7.93 1.33 9.99
C ASN A 484 7.15 0.98 11.27
N GLY A 485 7.51 1.54 12.42
CA GLY A 485 6.84 1.36 13.71
C GLY A 485 6.39 2.67 14.34
N GLY A 486 6.00 2.59 15.60
CA GLY A 486 5.57 3.77 16.38
C GLY A 486 6.70 4.70 16.83
N PHE A 487 7.95 4.30 16.64
CA PHE A 487 9.17 5.03 16.98
C PHE A 487 9.14 5.68 18.38
N GLY A 488 8.58 4.95 19.35
CA GLY A 488 8.49 5.41 20.74
C GLY A 488 7.81 6.76 20.95
N GLY A 489 6.99 7.23 19.99
CA GLY A 489 6.35 8.54 20.01
C GLY A 489 7.32 9.71 19.79
N VAL A 490 8.44 9.48 19.11
CA VAL A 490 9.54 10.45 18.90
C VAL A 490 9.05 11.79 18.36
N HIS A 491 8.05 11.81 17.47
CA HIS A 491 7.53 13.02 16.86
C HIS A 491 7.02 14.01 17.92
N GLN A 492 6.14 13.55 18.81
CA GLN A 492 5.59 14.40 19.86
C GLN A 492 6.67 14.81 20.86
N LYS A 493 7.54 13.88 21.26
CA LYS A 493 8.67 14.17 22.16
C LYS A 493 9.61 15.25 21.60
N LEU A 494 9.86 15.23 20.27
CA LEU A 494 10.65 16.25 19.59
C LEU A 494 9.93 17.61 19.60
N LEU A 495 8.64 17.64 19.24
CA LEU A 495 7.85 18.88 19.26
C LEU A 495 7.82 19.50 20.66
N ASP A 496 7.63 18.67 21.71
CA ASP A 496 7.63 19.14 23.10
C ASP A 496 9.02 19.64 23.53
N ALA A 497 10.09 18.92 23.17
CA ALA A 497 11.46 19.29 23.51
C ALA A 497 11.93 20.58 22.78
N LEU A 498 11.46 20.83 21.55
CA LEU A 498 11.77 22.04 20.80
C LEU A 498 10.97 23.25 21.28
N ASN A 499 9.82 23.04 21.92
CA ASN A 499 8.97 24.11 22.44
C ASN A 499 9.52 24.68 23.78
N ASN A 500 10.17 23.83 24.56
CA ASN A 500 10.84 24.18 25.83
C ASN A 500 12.27 24.71 25.60
#